data_749c9d3e2604f10ac6cd4ddfba386277
#
_entry.id   749c9d3e2604f10ac6cd4ddfba386277
#
_cell.length_a   1.000
_cell.length_b   1.000
_cell.length_c   1.000
_cell.angle_alpha   90.00
_cell.angle_beta   90.00
_cell.angle_gamma   90.00
#
_symmetry.space_group_name_H-M   'P 1'
#
loop_
_entity.id
_entity.type
_entity.pdbx_description
1 polymer ?
#
loop_
_entity_poly.entity_id
_entity_poly.type
_entity_poly.pdbx_seq_one_letter_code
_entity_poly.pdbx_strand_id
1 'polypeptide(L)'
;HAMSDDPSGTLSRLAGSPRPKVVLVSHGWGGGVRRHVDELATALAEVADVLLLEPAGRDVVHLGATHDGGRFDAWFAYPADRATLAALLRGLGVAWMHYHHVDGLPREVLELATDVGVPFDVTLHDAYTYCPRYHLDRGEGRYCGEPDDAGCNACLARRPAQWPLDIAGWRGAFGSWLAKAS
;
A
#
# COMPACT_ATOMS: atom_id res chain seq x y z
N HIS A 1 -29.69 -4.20 3.80
CA HIS A 1 -29.13 -5.54 3.50
C HIS A 1 -28.08 -5.83 4.56
N ALA A 2 -28.29 -6.90 5.35
CA ALA A 2 -27.27 -7.41 6.26
C ALA A 2 -26.13 -8.00 5.39
N MET A 3 -24.92 -7.49 5.57
CA MET A 3 -23.70 -8.08 4.97
C MET A 3 -23.53 -9.46 5.62
N SER A 4 -23.43 -10.52 4.81
CA SER A 4 -23.14 -11.85 5.33
C SER A 4 -21.64 -12.00 5.52
N ASP A 5 -21.20 -12.29 6.75
CA ASP A 5 -19.83 -12.67 7.06
C ASP A 5 -19.61 -14.15 6.66
N ASP A 6 -19.51 -14.40 5.35
CA ASP A 6 -19.03 -15.67 4.79
C ASP A 6 -17.74 -15.42 3.99
N PRO A 7 -16.58 -15.37 4.66
CA PRO A 7 -15.31 -15.07 4.01
C PRO A 7 -14.94 -16.06 2.90
N SER A 8 -15.24 -17.34 3.12
CA SER A 8 -14.91 -18.40 2.13
C SER A 8 -15.77 -18.31 0.88
N GLY A 9 -17.07 -18.05 1.05
CA GLY A 9 -18.00 -17.87 -0.06
C GLY A 9 -17.69 -16.59 -0.84
N THR A 10 -17.36 -15.49 -0.15
CA THR A 10 -16.98 -14.24 -0.81
C THR A 10 -15.69 -14.39 -1.60
N LEU A 11 -14.67 -15.05 -1.05
CA LEU A 11 -13.42 -15.32 -1.75
C LEU A 11 -13.64 -16.19 -3.01
N SER A 12 -14.48 -17.21 -2.92
CA SER A 12 -14.83 -18.07 -4.05
C SER A 12 -15.55 -17.30 -5.16
N ARG A 13 -16.49 -16.44 -4.81
CA ARG A 13 -17.19 -15.56 -5.77
C ARG A 13 -16.23 -14.57 -6.43
N LEU A 14 -15.36 -13.95 -5.62
CA LEU A 14 -14.34 -13.04 -6.13
C LEU A 14 -13.39 -13.75 -7.10
N ALA A 15 -12.93 -14.95 -6.78
CA ALA A 15 -12.08 -15.74 -7.66
C ALA A 15 -12.78 -16.12 -8.98
N GLY A 16 -14.08 -16.42 -8.93
CA GLY A 16 -14.91 -16.75 -10.10
C GLY A 16 -15.40 -15.54 -10.90
N SER A 17 -15.22 -14.33 -10.42
CA SER A 17 -15.65 -13.11 -11.12
C SER A 17 -14.87 -12.90 -12.42
N PRO A 18 -15.53 -12.61 -13.56
CA PRO A 18 -14.87 -12.31 -14.83
C PRO A 18 -14.28 -10.91 -14.87
N ARG A 19 -14.54 -10.08 -13.87
CA ARG A 19 -14.09 -8.68 -13.82
C ARG A 19 -12.59 -8.62 -13.50
N PRO A 20 -11.85 -7.64 -14.05
CA PRO A 20 -10.47 -7.41 -13.63
C PRO A 20 -10.41 -7.11 -12.13
N LYS A 21 -9.35 -7.54 -11.47
CA LYS A 21 -9.15 -7.30 -10.04
C LYS A 21 -8.01 -6.33 -9.84
N VAL A 22 -8.27 -5.29 -9.06
CA VAL A 22 -7.31 -4.22 -8.75
C VAL A 22 -7.06 -4.20 -7.25
N VAL A 23 -5.80 -4.17 -6.86
CA VAL A 23 -5.41 -3.97 -5.45
C VAL A 23 -5.00 -2.52 -5.24
N LEU A 24 -5.70 -1.82 -4.37
CA LEU A 24 -5.30 -0.50 -3.88
C LEU A 24 -4.46 -0.70 -2.61
N VAL A 25 -3.24 -0.19 -2.62
CA VAL A 25 -2.30 -0.29 -1.48
C VAL A 25 -2.21 1.06 -0.81
N SER A 26 -2.61 1.16 0.46
CA SER A 26 -2.63 2.44 1.19
C SER A 26 -2.54 2.23 2.70
N HIS A 27 -2.23 3.32 3.42
CA HIS A 27 -2.47 3.35 4.86
C HIS A 27 -3.97 3.60 5.15
N GLY A 28 -4.47 3.07 6.29
CA GLY A 28 -5.87 3.20 6.72
C GLY A 28 -6.15 4.39 7.68
N TRP A 29 -5.25 5.37 7.80
CA TRP A 29 -5.28 6.36 8.92
C TRP A 29 -6.17 7.57 8.71
N GLY A 30 -6.98 7.60 7.67
CA GLY A 30 -7.87 8.72 7.41
C GLY A 30 -7.20 9.86 6.62
N GLY A 31 -7.78 11.05 6.69
CA GLY A 31 -7.28 12.23 5.95
C GLY A 31 -7.57 12.20 4.45
N GLY A 32 -6.83 13.03 3.71
CA GLY A 32 -7.03 13.21 2.26
C GLY A 32 -6.73 11.95 1.45
N VAL A 33 -5.68 11.20 1.83
CA VAL A 33 -5.30 9.94 1.16
C VAL A 33 -6.43 8.92 1.28
N ARG A 34 -6.95 8.69 2.48
CA ARG A 34 -8.05 7.75 2.71
C ARG A 34 -9.28 8.11 1.89
N ARG A 35 -9.68 9.38 1.92
CA ARG A 35 -10.81 9.87 1.13
C ARG A 35 -10.62 9.61 -0.36
N HIS A 36 -9.43 9.91 -0.89
CA HIS A 36 -9.12 9.66 -2.29
C HIS A 36 -9.20 8.16 -2.63
N VAL A 37 -8.65 7.29 -1.77
CA VAL A 37 -8.73 5.83 -1.96
C VAL A 37 -10.17 5.34 -1.96
N ASP A 38 -11.00 5.81 -1.03
CA ASP A 38 -12.42 5.41 -0.94
C ASP A 38 -13.23 5.88 -2.17
N GLU A 39 -12.98 7.11 -2.64
CA GLU A 39 -13.61 7.65 -3.86
C GLU A 39 -13.16 6.86 -5.11
N LEU A 40 -11.86 6.55 -5.22
CA LEU A 40 -11.33 5.74 -6.33
C LEU A 40 -11.86 4.30 -6.28
N ALA A 41 -11.88 3.67 -5.10
CA ALA A 41 -12.44 2.32 -4.93
C ALA A 41 -13.91 2.27 -5.36
N THR A 42 -14.69 3.29 -5.02
CA THR A 42 -16.09 3.42 -5.43
C THR A 42 -16.22 3.53 -6.94
N ALA A 43 -15.42 4.37 -7.57
CA ALA A 43 -15.45 4.53 -9.04
C ALA A 43 -14.99 3.27 -9.77
N LEU A 44 -13.91 2.63 -9.30
CA LEU A 44 -13.42 1.38 -9.88
C LEU A 44 -14.40 0.22 -9.72
N ALA A 45 -15.19 0.21 -8.64
CA ALA A 45 -16.18 -0.84 -8.40
C ALA A 45 -17.24 -0.95 -9.49
N GLU A 46 -17.39 0.03 -10.38
CA GLU A 46 -18.25 -0.06 -11.57
C GLU A 46 -17.70 -1.02 -12.65
N VAL A 47 -16.36 -1.14 -12.74
CA VAL A 47 -15.68 -1.85 -13.83
C VAL A 47 -14.72 -2.96 -13.38
N ALA A 48 -14.36 -3.01 -12.10
CA ALA A 48 -13.39 -3.94 -11.52
C ALA A 48 -13.84 -4.45 -10.16
N ASP A 49 -13.27 -5.55 -9.71
CA ASP A 49 -13.32 -5.98 -8.32
C ASP A 49 -12.14 -5.35 -7.58
N VAL A 50 -12.42 -4.60 -6.52
CA VAL A 50 -11.43 -3.84 -5.79
C VAL A 50 -11.07 -4.54 -4.48
N LEU A 51 -9.77 -4.73 -4.26
CA LEU A 51 -9.20 -5.19 -3.01
C LEU A 51 -8.40 -4.03 -2.38
N LEU A 52 -8.42 -3.94 -1.05
CA LEU A 52 -7.62 -2.99 -0.28
C LEU A 52 -6.54 -3.73 0.50
N LEU A 53 -5.29 -3.28 0.39
CA LEU A 53 -4.16 -3.76 1.19
C LEU A 53 -3.68 -2.63 2.09
N GLU A 54 -3.79 -2.83 3.39
CA GLU A 54 -3.55 -1.81 4.42
C GLU A 54 -2.70 -2.35 5.56
N PRO A 55 -1.96 -1.50 6.32
CA PRO A 55 -1.29 -1.94 7.54
C PRO A 55 -2.32 -2.29 8.61
N ALA A 56 -2.08 -3.38 9.34
CA ALA A 56 -2.94 -3.85 10.44
C ALA A 56 -2.18 -4.02 11.78
N GLY A 57 -1.04 -3.35 11.90
CA GLY A 57 -0.13 -3.40 13.03
C GLY A 57 1.32 -3.51 12.58
N ARG A 58 2.24 -3.71 13.53
CA ARG A 58 3.64 -3.92 13.18
C ARG A 58 3.77 -5.26 12.44
N ASP A 59 4.38 -5.22 11.25
CA ASP A 59 4.66 -6.41 10.44
C ASP A 59 3.41 -7.26 10.13
N VAL A 60 2.23 -6.64 10.09
CA VAL A 60 0.97 -7.28 9.68
C VAL A 60 0.29 -6.41 8.64
N VAL A 61 -0.14 -7.04 7.54
CA VAL A 61 -0.96 -6.41 6.52
C VAL A 61 -2.34 -7.06 6.48
N HIS A 62 -3.35 -6.26 6.19
CA HIS A 62 -4.74 -6.66 6.01
C HIS A 62 -5.10 -6.54 4.53
N LEU A 63 -5.65 -7.61 3.97
CA LEU A 63 -6.26 -7.62 2.66
C LEU A 63 -7.76 -7.74 2.80
N GLY A 64 -8.50 -6.72 2.36
CA GLY A 64 -9.95 -6.66 2.41
C GLY A 64 -10.56 -6.52 1.03
N ALA A 65 -11.75 -7.10 0.85
CA ALA A 65 -12.59 -6.92 -0.34
C ALA A 65 -14.06 -7.01 0.01
N THR A 66 -14.90 -6.29 -0.76
CA THR A 66 -16.35 -6.47 -0.75
C THR A 66 -16.79 -6.91 -2.15
N HIS A 67 -17.55 -7.99 -2.23
CA HIS A 67 -18.03 -8.53 -3.50
C HIS A 67 -19.43 -9.12 -3.31
N ASP A 68 -20.39 -8.72 -4.14
CA ASP A 68 -21.79 -9.19 -4.13
C ASP A 68 -22.44 -9.18 -2.73
N GLY A 69 -22.20 -8.09 -1.96
CA GLY A 69 -22.75 -7.91 -0.62
C GLY A 69 -22.11 -8.77 0.47
N GLY A 70 -21.08 -9.56 0.15
CA GLY A 70 -20.24 -10.27 1.08
C GLY A 70 -18.91 -9.54 1.33
N ARG A 71 -18.27 -9.86 2.45
CA ARG A 71 -16.96 -9.31 2.82
C ARG A 71 -15.93 -10.43 2.95
N PHE A 72 -14.74 -10.18 2.44
CA PHE A 72 -13.54 -10.98 2.64
C PHE A 72 -12.51 -10.15 3.39
N ASP A 73 -11.90 -10.70 4.41
CA ASP A 73 -10.81 -10.13 5.17
C ASP A 73 -9.76 -11.21 5.47
N ALA A 74 -8.49 -10.88 5.26
CA ALA A 74 -7.37 -11.75 5.60
C ALA A 74 -6.19 -10.93 6.13
N TRP A 75 -5.47 -11.49 7.09
CA TRP A 75 -4.28 -10.87 7.69
C TRP A 75 -3.07 -11.74 7.44
N PHE A 76 -1.95 -11.11 7.13
CA PHE A 76 -0.69 -11.78 6.83
C PHE A 76 0.42 -11.18 7.70
N ALA A 77 1.22 -12.03 8.34
CA ALA A 77 2.48 -11.61 8.95
C ALA A 77 3.46 -11.27 7.82
N TYR A 78 3.78 -10.01 7.64
CA TYR A 78 4.56 -9.56 6.50
C TYR A 78 5.90 -8.98 6.98
N PRO A 79 7.06 -9.44 6.48
CA PRO A 79 7.24 -10.14 5.20
C PRO A 79 7.18 -11.67 5.25
N ALA A 80 6.94 -12.31 6.41
CA ALA A 80 6.98 -13.78 6.53
C ALA A 80 6.00 -14.48 5.56
N ASP A 81 4.77 -13.97 5.45
CA ASP A 81 3.73 -14.52 4.58
C ASP A 81 3.71 -13.89 3.17
N ARG A 82 4.77 -13.18 2.77
CA ARG A 82 4.86 -12.49 1.47
C ARG A 82 4.54 -13.42 0.30
N ALA A 83 5.12 -14.61 0.30
CA ALA A 83 4.89 -15.59 -0.76
C ALA A 83 3.43 -16.10 -0.78
N THR A 84 2.82 -16.28 0.40
CA THR A 84 1.43 -16.70 0.54
C THR A 84 0.47 -15.61 0.02
N LEU A 85 0.71 -14.37 0.39
CA LEU A 85 -0.08 -13.23 -0.11
C LEU A 85 0.05 -13.10 -1.64
N ALA A 86 1.27 -13.16 -2.18
CA ALA A 86 1.49 -13.10 -3.62
C ALA A 86 0.81 -14.27 -4.36
N ALA A 87 0.85 -15.48 -3.80
CA ALA A 87 0.16 -16.64 -4.37
C ALA A 87 -1.37 -16.47 -4.37
N LEU A 88 -1.94 -15.93 -3.29
CA LEU A 88 -3.37 -15.61 -3.21
C LEU A 88 -3.77 -14.59 -4.29
N LEU A 89 -3.04 -13.49 -4.40
CA LEU A 89 -3.33 -12.43 -5.38
C LEU A 89 -3.24 -12.96 -6.82
N ARG A 90 -2.24 -13.78 -7.13
CA ARG A 90 -2.15 -14.50 -8.42
C ARG A 90 -3.33 -15.43 -8.64
N GLY A 91 -3.68 -16.22 -7.64
CA GLY A 91 -4.82 -17.17 -7.70
C GLY A 91 -6.16 -16.47 -7.91
N LEU A 92 -6.33 -15.28 -7.39
CA LEU A 92 -7.49 -14.42 -7.64
C LEU A 92 -7.49 -13.81 -9.05
N GLY A 93 -6.37 -13.83 -9.75
CA GLY A 93 -6.25 -13.19 -11.07
C GLY A 93 -6.17 -11.66 -10.96
N VAL A 94 -5.46 -11.14 -9.94
CA VAL A 94 -5.20 -9.69 -9.85
C VAL A 94 -4.50 -9.25 -11.13
N ALA A 95 -4.99 -8.16 -11.74
CA ALA A 95 -4.50 -7.63 -13.00
C ALA A 95 -3.63 -6.38 -12.83
N TRP A 96 -3.81 -5.65 -11.73
CA TRP A 96 -3.15 -4.38 -11.48
C TRP A 96 -3.03 -4.09 -9.99
N MET A 97 -1.94 -3.41 -9.60
CA MET A 97 -1.78 -2.85 -8.25
C MET A 97 -1.61 -1.32 -8.34
N HIS A 98 -2.33 -0.58 -7.53
CA HIS A 98 -2.24 0.86 -7.44
C HIS A 98 -1.81 1.28 -6.04
N TYR A 99 -0.65 1.92 -5.95
CA TYR A 99 -0.10 2.35 -4.68
C TYR A 99 -0.43 3.82 -4.42
N HIS A 100 -0.97 4.10 -3.23
CA HIS A 100 -1.25 5.47 -2.78
C HIS A 100 -0.25 5.94 -1.74
N HIS A 101 -0.11 5.19 -0.64
CA HIS A 101 0.80 5.54 0.43
C HIS A 101 1.22 4.28 1.20
N VAL A 102 2.51 4.13 1.46
CA VAL A 102 3.06 2.91 2.07
C VAL A 102 3.53 3.11 3.52
N ASP A 103 3.20 4.25 4.14
CA ASP A 103 3.49 4.47 5.55
C ASP A 103 2.73 3.45 6.42
N GLY A 104 3.40 2.88 7.41
CA GLY A 104 2.88 1.78 8.24
C GLY A 104 3.02 0.38 7.62
N LEU A 105 3.34 0.27 6.33
CA LEU A 105 3.58 -1.01 5.67
C LEU A 105 5.06 -1.40 5.74
N PRO A 106 5.40 -2.69 5.88
CA PRO A 106 6.78 -3.18 5.72
C PRO A 106 7.37 -2.83 4.36
N ARG A 107 8.69 -2.59 4.30
CA ARG A 107 9.35 -2.16 3.06
C ARG A 107 9.15 -3.11 1.89
N GLU A 108 9.08 -4.39 2.18
CA GLU A 108 8.91 -5.47 1.21
C GLU A 108 7.60 -5.36 0.41
N VAL A 109 6.65 -4.52 0.83
CA VAL A 109 5.44 -4.23 0.06
C VAL A 109 5.74 -3.57 -1.29
N LEU A 110 6.87 -2.87 -1.41
CA LEU A 110 7.32 -2.29 -2.68
C LEU A 110 7.62 -3.34 -3.76
N GLU A 111 7.90 -4.57 -3.36
CA GLU A 111 8.18 -5.67 -4.29
C GLU A 111 6.94 -6.55 -4.57
N LEU A 112 5.82 -6.32 -3.89
CA LEU A 112 4.65 -7.21 -3.98
C LEU A 112 4.08 -7.31 -5.40
N ALA A 113 3.98 -6.20 -6.14
CA ALA A 113 3.52 -6.24 -7.53
C ALA A 113 4.43 -7.10 -8.42
N THR A 114 5.75 -7.01 -8.21
CA THR A 114 6.75 -7.87 -8.89
C THR A 114 6.55 -9.34 -8.52
N ASP A 115 6.30 -9.64 -7.24
CA ASP A 115 6.05 -11.01 -6.79
C ASP A 115 4.77 -11.58 -7.38
N VAL A 116 3.73 -10.78 -7.49
CA VAL A 116 2.47 -11.16 -8.14
C VAL A 116 2.65 -11.30 -9.65
N GLY A 117 3.58 -10.56 -10.25
CA GLY A 117 3.85 -10.54 -11.69
C GLY A 117 2.87 -9.65 -12.45
N VAL A 118 2.43 -8.55 -11.85
CA VAL A 118 1.47 -7.60 -12.45
C VAL A 118 2.07 -6.19 -12.54
N PRO A 119 1.62 -5.38 -13.51
CA PRO A 119 1.97 -3.97 -13.57
C PRO A 119 1.40 -3.21 -12.37
N PHE A 120 2.03 -2.09 -12.05
CA PHE A 120 1.56 -1.19 -11.01
C PHE A 120 1.82 0.27 -11.37
N ASP A 121 1.06 1.14 -10.75
CA ASP A 121 1.24 2.59 -10.78
C ASP A 121 1.16 3.19 -9.37
N VAL A 122 1.49 4.47 -9.27
CA VAL A 122 1.64 5.15 -7.97
C VAL A 122 1.01 6.54 -8.06
N THR A 123 0.13 6.84 -7.10
CA THR A 123 -0.29 8.23 -6.84
C THR A 123 0.54 8.80 -5.69
N LEU A 124 1.33 9.82 -5.98
CA LEU A 124 2.10 10.56 -4.98
C LEU A 124 1.19 11.61 -4.33
N HIS A 125 0.94 11.45 -3.03
CA HIS A 125 0.10 12.38 -2.26
C HIS A 125 0.92 13.48 -1.56
N ASP A 126 2.20 13.21 -1.31
CA ASP A 126 3.12 14.09 -0.58
C ASP A 126 4.58 13.74 -0.88
N ALA A 127 5.50 14.24 -0.09
CA ALA A 127 6.94 14.02 -0.29
C ALA A 127 7.46 12.69 0.31
N TYR A 128 6.62 11.74 0.69
CA TYR A 128 7.05 10.54 1.40
C TYR A 128 8.08 9.70 0.66
N THR A 129 7.98 9.59 -0.65
CA THR A 129 8.97 8.85 -1.47
C THR A 129 10.35 9.51 -1.49
N TYR A 130 10.40 10.82 -1.24
CA TYR A 130 11.63 11.60 -1.18
C TYR A 130 12.17 11.73 0.25
N CYS A 131 11.28 11.84 1.24
CA CYS A 131 11.64 12.03 2.63
C CYS A 131 10.61 11.36 3.55
N PRO A 132 11.01 10.55 4.56
CA PRO A 132 10.07 9.97 5.51
C PRO A 132 9.34 11.01 6.39
N ARG A 133 9.72 12.30 6.26
CA ARG A 133 8.96 13.45 6.75
C ARG A 133 8.13 14.00 5.60
N TYR A 134 7.04 13.38 5.27
CA TYR A 134 6.19 13.68 4.12
C TYR A 134 5.82 15.18 3.97
N HIS A 135 5.83 15.96 5.08
CA HIS A 135 5.64 17.41 5.06
C HIS A 135 6.95 18.20 4.91
N LEU A 136 8.12 17.54 4.76
CA LEU A 136 9.44 18.18 4.72
C LEU A 136 9.68 19.08 5.94
N ASP A 137 9.26 18.61 7.12
CA ASP A 137 9.30 19.31 8.39
C ASP A 137 10.18 18.57 9.40
N ARG A 138 10.96 19.32 10.20
CA ARG A 138 11.79 18.77 11.28
C ARG A 138 11.00 18.51 12.58
N GLY A 139 9.70 18.72 12.59
CA GLY A 139 8.83 18.58 13.77
C GLY A 139 8.47 19.89 14.44
N GLU A 140 8.76 21.02 13.83
CA GLU A 140 8.53 22.36 14.35
C GLU A 140 7.45 23.11 13.56
N GLY A 141 6.77 22.45 12.62
CA GLY A 141 5.78 23.08 11.73
C GLY A 141 6.41 24.01 10.69
N ARG A 142 7.71 23.88 10.46
CA ARG A 142 8.46 24.72 9.50
C ARG A 142 9.13 23.84 8.45
N TYR A 143 9.11 24.33 7.22
CA TYR A 143 9.85 23.74 6.13
C TYR A 143 11.33 23.57 6.47
N CYS A 144 11.88 22.36 6.21
CA CYS A 144 13.23 22.00 6.66
C CYS A 144 14.36 22.60 5.82
N GLY A 145 14.03 23.20 4.66
CA GLY A 145 15.01 23.78 3.72
C GLY A 145 15.78 22.73 2.91
N GLU A 146 15.35 21.46 2.97
CA GLU A 146 15.96 20.33 2.23
C GLU A 146 17.50 20.32 2.32
N PRO A 147 18.06 20.13 3.54
CA PRO A 147 19.51 20.13 3.71
C PRO A 147 20.14 18.98 2.92
N ASP A 148 21.47 18.97 2.86
CA ASP A 148 22.23 17.86 2.32
C ASP A 148 21.95 16.53 3.07
N ASP A 149 22.49 15.43 2.56
CA ASP A 149 22.27 14.10 3.14
C ASP A 149 22.76 14.00 4.60
N ALA A 150 23.81 14.72 4.98
CA ALA A 150 24.30 14.77 6.35
C ALA A 150 23.26 15.42 7.29
N GLY A 151 22.68 16.55 6.87
CA GLY A 151 21.61 17.23 7.59
C GLY A 151 20.31 16.42 7.65
N CYS A 152 19.95 15.72 6.57
CA CYS A 152 18.82 14.79 6.53
C CYS A 152 19.04 13.61 7.49
N ASN A 153 20.22 12.97 7.48
CA ASN A 153 20.55 11.87 8.36
C ASN A 153 20.58 12.29 9.84
N ALA A 154 21.06 13.51 10.15
CA ALA A 154 20.96 14.07 11.50
C ALA A 154 19.49 14.28 11.94
N CYS A 155 18.59 14.60 11.03
CA CYS A 155 17.15 14.65 11.32
C CYS A 155 16.59 13.25 11.59
N LEU A 156 16.93 12.24 10.78
CA LEU A 156 16.50 10.86 10.97
C LEU A 156 17.04 10.24 12.24
N ALA A 157 18.27 10.58 12.66
CA ALA A 157 18.83 10.12 13.94
C ALA A 157 18.00 10.60 15.15
N ARG A 158 17.42 11.80 15.10
CA ARG A 158 16.55 12.33 16.17
C ARG A 158 15.13 11.78 16.10
N ARG A 159 14.63 11.49 14.92
CA ARG A 159 13.28 10.98 14.67
C ARG A 159 13.38 9.87 13.61
N PRO A 160 13.63 8.61 14.04
CA PRO A 160 13.77 7.49 13.11
C PRO A 160 12.58 7.36 12.15
N ALA A 161 12.86 6.95 10.91
CA ALA A 161 11.85 6.55 9.96
C ALA A 161 11.30 5.16 10.30
N GLN A 162 10.17 4.78 9.72
CA GLN A 162 9.61 3.43 9.92
C GLN A 162 10.56 2.33 9.41
N TRP A 163 11.30 2.60 8.33
CA TRP A 163 12.33 1.68 7.83
C TRP A 163 13.72 2.20 8.25
N PRO A 164 14.63 1.33 8.74
CA PRO A 164 15.93 1.72 9.26
C PRO A 164 16.91 2.03 8.10
N LEU A 165 16.61 3.02 7.31
CA LEU A 165 17.39 3.50 6.18
C LEU A 165 17.90 4.90 6.45
N ASP A 166 19.11 5.22 5.98
CA ASP A 166 19.56 6.59 5.82
C ASP A 166 18.81 7.26 4.63
N ILE A 167 18.99 8.56 4.48
CA ILE A 167 18.24 9.30 3.46
C ILE A 167 18.59 8.87 2.03
N ALA A 168 19.83 8.50 1.76
CA ALA A 168 20.27 8.01 0.46
C ALA A 168 19.63 6.64 0.16
N GLY A 169 19.64 5.74 1.14
CA GLY A 169 18.97 4.44 1.07
C GLY A 169 17.45 4.57 0.90
N TRP A 170 16.83 5.54 1.58
CA TRP A 170 15.40 5.85 1.42
C TRP A 170 15.07 6.26 -0.02
N ARG A 171 15.76 7.30 -0.52
CA ARG A 171 15.57 7.81 -1.89
C ARG A 171 15.90 6.77 -2.95
N GLY A 172 16.96 5.97 -2.73
CA GLY A 172 17.36 4.88 -3.61
C GLY A 172 16.32 3.78 -3.72
N ALA A 173 15.72 3.37 -2.57
CA ALA A 173 14.67 2.36 -2.54
C ALA A 173 13.42 2.82 -3.33
N PHE A 174 12.94 4.04 -3.06
CA PHE A 174 11.80 4.60 -3.77
C PHE A 174 12.10 4.89 -5.24
N GLY A 175 13.28 5.45 -5.56
CA GLY A 175 13.66 5.73 -6.95
C GLY A 175 13.71 4.45 -7.79
N SER A 176 14.29 3.37 -7.25
CA SER A 176 14.34 2.06 -7.93
C SER A 176 12.96 1.43 -8.08
N TRP A 177 12.06 1.64 -7.12
CA TRP A 177 10.69 1.17 -7.17
C TRP A 177 9.87 1.95 -8.20
N LEU A 178 9.88 3.29 -8.14
CA LEU A 178 9.16 4.16 -9.06
C LEU A 178 9.60 3.95 -10.53
N ALA A 179 10.87 3.61 -10.76
CA ALA A 179 11.37 3.29 -12.09
C ALA A 179 10.74 2.02 -12.72
N LYS A 180 10.08 1.18 -11.92
CA LYS A 180 9.36 -0.02 -12.37
C LYS A 180 7.86 0.24 -12.60
N ALA A 181 7.35 1.40 -12.18
CA ALA A 181 5.94 1.77 -12.36
C ALA A 181 5.61 1.97 -13.84
N SER A 182 4.38 1.66 -14.22
CA SER A 182 3.85 1.73 -15.59
C SER A 182 3.29 3.10 -15.92
#